data_b0f130bf04f5026b2bba38223427d8a6
#
_entry.id   b0f130bf04f5026b2bba38223427d8a6
#
_cell.length_a   1.000
_cell.length_b   1.000
_cell.length_c   1.000
_cell.angle_alpha   90.00
_cell.angle_beta   90.00
_cell.angle_gamma   90.00
#
_symmetry.space_group_name_H-M   'P 1'
#
loop_
_entity.id
_entity.type
_entity.pdbx_description
1 polymer ?
#
loop_
_entity_poly.entity_id
_entity_poly.type
_entity_poly.pdbx_seq_one_letter_code
_entity_poly.pdbx_strand_id
1 'polypeptide(L)'
;MRMITFTKKKIKRLTVIGLLAAATAAAGIGAIVTSVGTQAAERLLPIYSVERGDKEIALTFDVAWENSNTQDLIDILDEYDARATFFITGDWCDRYPEDVRLFSEAGHEIGNHSDQHPHVKGMNVNDLITDTKAASLKIKDITGNDPTLYRAPYGEYDNSLMTTIEGMGMKVIQWDVETLDTDGKGMVLRFADHARIYAAPIWG
;
A
#
# COMPACT_ATOMS: atom_id res chain seq x y z
N MET A 1 8.73 37.68 70.61
CA MET A 1 7.92 37.04 69.58
C MET A 1 7.04 38.12 68.94
N ARG A 2 7.34 38.53 67.63
CA ARG A 2 6.55 39.60 66.96
C ARG A 2 5.35 38.96 66.28
N MET A 3 4.14 39.21 66.73
CA MET A 3 2.89 38.78 66.10
C MET A 3 2.65 39.64 64.85
N ILE A 4 2.58 38.99 63.66
CA ILE A 4 2.26 39.67 62.38
C ILE A 4 0.72 39.68 62.26
N THR A 5 0.09 40.85 62.45
CA THR A 5 -1.36 41.01 62.28
C THR A 5 -1.65 41.44 60.84
N PHE A 6 -2.43 40.62 60.09
CA PHE A 6 -2.93 40.97 58.80
C PHE A 6 -4.26 41.74 58.89
N THR A 7 -4.34 42.89 58.23
CA THR A 7 -5.59 43.64 58.14
C THR A 7 -6.48 43.01 57.07
N LYS A 8 -7.80 43.06 57.21
CA LYS A 8 -8.82 42.54 56.26
C LYS A 8 -8.51 42.98 54.82
N LYS A 9 -7.92 44.17 54.60
CA LYS A 9 -7.54 44.70 53.27
C LYS A 9 -6.32 43.99 52.70
N LYS A 10 -5.35 43.54 53.50
CA LYS A 10 -4.19 42.75 53.08
C LYS A 10 -4.60 41.32 52.74
N ILE A 11 -5.50 40.72 53.48
CA ILE A 11 -6.04 39.38 53.24
C ILE A 11 -6.79 39.34 51.90
N LYS A 12 -7.69 40.33 51.61
CA LYS A 12 -8.37 40.42 50.32
C LYS A 12 -7.40 40.60 49.13
N ARG A 13 -6.34 41.40 49.29
CA ARG A 13 -5.32 41.53 48.20
C ARG A 13 -4.54 40.24 47.93
N LEU A 14 -4.17 39.53 48.99
CA LEU A 14 -3.45 38.24 48.84
C LEU A 14 -4.35 37.16 48.20
N THR A 15 -5.65 37.12 48.52
CA THR A 15 -6.62 36.20 47.91
C THR A 15 -6.82 36.50 46.40
N VAL A 16 -6.93 37.78 46.04
CA VAL A 16 -7.07 38.17 44.62
C VAL A 16 -5.82 37.85 43.81
N ILE A 17 -4.63 38.10 44.36
CA ILE A 17 -3.34 37.74 43.68
C ILE A 17 -3.22 36.24 43.58
N GLY A 18 -3.59 35.46 44.57
CA GLY A 18 -3.57 33.99 44.54
C GLY A 18 -4.52 33.40 43.48
N LEU A 19 -5.75 33.97 43.36
CA LEU A 19 -6.72 33.56 42.35
C LEU A 19 -6.29 33.92 40.94
N LEU A 20 -5.67 35.09 40.73
CA LEU A 20 -5.10 35.48 39.43
C LEU A 20 -3.92 34.58 39.01
N ALA A 21 -3.02 34.23 39.95
CA ALA A 21 -1.91 33.34 39.69
C ALA A 21 -2.38 31.90 39.38
N ALA A 22 -3.44 31.42 40.06
CA ALA A 22 -4.05 30.12 39.75
C ALA A 22 -4.73 30.10 38.38
N ALA A 23 -5.40 31.20 37.98
CA ALA A 23 -6.06 31.33 36.69
C ALA A 23 -5.04 31.37 35.53
N THR A 24 -3.92 32.08 35.72
CA THR A 24 -2.83 32.10 34.68
C THR A 24 -2.11 30.77 34.55
N ALA A 25 -1.91 30.05 35.66
CA ALA A 25 -1.32 28.70 35.63
C ALA A 25 -2.26 27.69 34.92
N ALA A 26 -3.56 27.74 35.20
CA ALA A 26 -4.56 26.90 34.55
C ALA A 26 -4.68 27.20 33.04
N ALA A 27 -4.64 28.48 32.66
CA ALA A 27 -4.63 28.88 31.24
C ALA A 27 -3.35 28.45 30.53
N GLY A 28 -2.19 28.53 31.20
CA GLY A 28 -0.89 28.05 30.64
C GLY A 28 -0.87 26.55 30.43
N ILE A 29 -1.39 25.77 31.37
CA ILE A 29 -1.48 24.29 31.23
C ILE A 29 -2.49 23.93 30.12
N GLY A 30 -3.63 24.61 30.03
CA GLY A 30 -4.60 24.42 28.97
C GLY A 30 -4.01 24.70 27.58
N ALA A 31 -3.20 25.76 27.42
CA ALA A 31 -2.53 26.11 26.17
C ALA A 31 -1.45 25.09 25.76
N ILE A 32 -0.74 24.50 26.73
CA ILE A 32 0.26 23.46 26.48
C ILE A 32 -0.42 22.16 26.05
N VAL A 33 -1.55 21.79 26.64
CA VAL A 33 -2.27 20.56 26.30
C VAL A 33 -2.97 20.68 24.94
N THR A 34 -3.43 21.88 24.54
CA THR A 34 -4.03 22.09 23.21
C THR A 34 -3.01 22.23 22.09
N SER A 35 -1.71 22.43 22.39
CA SER A 35 -0.64 22.51 21.39
C SER A 35 0.05 21.15 21.12
N VAL A 36 -0.33 20.07 21.79
CA VAL A 36 -0.08 18.72 21.28
C VAL A 36 -1.10 18.50 20.15
N GLY A 37 -0.89 19.20 19.05
CA GLY A 37 -1.58 18.95 17.81
C GLY A 37 -1.38 17.47 17.49
N THR A 38 -2.45 16.72 17.35
CA THR A 38 -2.44 15.46 16.64
C THR A 38 -1.94 15.79 15.24
N GLN A 39 -0.62 15.72 15.00
CA GLN A 39 -0.13 15.62 13.65
C GLN A 39 -0.83 14.38 13.10
N ALA A 40 -1.77 14.62 12.18
CA ALA A 40 -2.33 13.52 11.40
C ALA A 40 -1.13 12.78 10.83
N ALA A 41 -1.02 11.49 11.11
CA ALA A 41 0.08 10.69 10.58
C ALA A 41 0.12 10.89 9.08
N GLU A 42 1.27 11.25 8.55
CA GLU A 42 1.45 11.42 7.12
C GLU A 42 0.98 10.15 6.40
N ARG A 43 0.19 10.33 5.34
CA ARG A 43 -0.32 9.20 4.57
C ARG A 43 0.82 8.63 3.74
N LEU A 44 1.22 7.41 4.02
CA LEU A 44 2.16 6.66 3.20
C LEU A 44 1.47 6.29 1.88
N LEU A 45 2.21 6.39 0.79
CA LEU A 45 1.70 6.09 -0.55
C LEU A 45 2.50 4.95 -1.18
N PRO A 46 1.83 4.00 -1.84
CA PRO A 46 2.49 3.01 -2.67
C PRO A 46 3.11 3.68 -3.92
N ILE A 47 3.92 2.93 -4.63
CA ILE A 47 4.54 3.38 -5.87
C ILE A 47 3.50 3.26 -7.00
N TYR A 48 3.08 4.40 -7.56
CA TYR A 48 2.17 4.48 -8.70
C TYR A 48 2.92 4.56 -10.02
N SER A 49 4.02 5.30 -10.02
CA SER A 49 4.86 5.54 -11.19
C SER A 49 6.29 5.81 -10.76
N VAL A 50 7.22 5.64 -11.70
CA VAL A 50 8.63 5.97 -11.51
C VAL A 50 9.01 7.06 -12.52
N GLU A 51 9.58 8.16 -12.03
CA GLU A 51 10.06 9.23 -12.90
C GLU A 51 11.28 8.73 -13.68
N ARG A 52 11.18 8.75 -15.01
CA ARG A 52 12.24 8.33 -15.94
C ARG A 52 12.41 9.36 -17.05
N GLY A 53 13.64 9.45 -17.57
CA GLY A 53 13.94 10.33 -18.70
C GLY A 53 13.66 9.73 -20.08
N ASP A 54 13.25 8.46 -20.15
CA ASP A 54 12.91 7.70 -21.34
C ASP A 54 11.40 7.43 -21.44
N LYS A 55 10.96 6.98 -22.62
CA LYS A 55 9.55 6.67 -22.89
C LYS A 55 9.25 5.18 -22.64
N GLU A 56 9.56 4.71 -21.43
CA GLU A 56 9.24 3.36 -21.00
C GLU A 56 8.00 3.31 -20.13
N ILE A 57 7.28 2.22 -20.21
CA ILE A 57 6.13 1.89 -19.36
C ILE A 57 6.36 0.54 -18.69
N ALA A 58 5.84 0.37 -17.47
CA ALA A 58 5.78 -0.91 -16.81
C ALA A 58 4.41 -1.56 -17.06
N LEU A 59 4.40 -2.71 -17.72
CA LEU A 59 3.19 -3.54 -17.85
C LEU A 59 3.04 -4.40 -16.61
N THR A 60 1.84 -4.38 -16.01
CA THR A 60 1.56 -5.19 -14.83
C THR A 60 0.19 -5.84 -14.94
N PHE A 61 0.09 -7.07 -14.45
CA PHE A 61 -1.13 -7.88 -14.48
C PHE A 61 -1.43 -8.40 -13.07
N ASP A 62 -2.69 -8.34 -12.66
CA ASP A 62 -3.18 -8.96 -11.43
C ASP A 62 -3.81 -10.31 -11.78
N VAL A 63 -3.32 -11.39 -11.15
CA VAL A 63 -3.66 -12.76 -11.49
C VAL A 63 -4.27 -13.48 -10.30
N ALA A 64 -5.58 -13.70 -10.35
CA ALA A 64 -6.33 -14.25 -9.23
C ALA A 64 -7.39 -15.29 -9.60
N TRP A 65 -7.85 -15.34 -10.86
CA TRP A 65 -9.05 -16.11 -11.22
C TRP A 65 -8.76 -17.31 -12.11
N GLU A 66 -8.80 -17.17 -13.44
CA GLU A 66 -8.66 -18.24 -14.43
C GLU A 66 -7.28 -18.20 -15.12
N ASN A 67 -6.94 -19.25 -15.90
CA ASN A 67 -5.67 -19.36 -16.60
C ASN A 67 -5.81 -19.63 -18.12
N SER A 68 -7.00 -19.40 -18.67
CA SER A 68 -7.32 -19.78 -20.05
C SER A 68 -6.46 -19.12 -21.14
N ASN A 69 -5.75 -18.05 -20.80
CA ASN A 69 -4.98 -17.21 -21.75
C ASN A 69 -3.51 -17.03 -21.35
N THR A 70 -2.98 -17.83 -20.44
CA THR A 70 -1.58 -17.74 -19.98
C THR A 70 -0.61 -17.80 -21.16
N GLN A 71 -0.73 -18.82 -22.02
CA GLN A 71 0.20 -18.99 -23.15
C GLN A 71 0.03 -17.88 -24.20
N ASP A 72 -1.20 -17.49 -24.51
CA ASP A 72 -1.46 -16.41 -25.47
C ASP A 72 -0.84 -15.09 -25.00
N LEU A 73 -0.89 -14.81 -23.71
CA LEU A 73 -0.30 -13.61 -23.13
C LEU A 73 1.23 -13.64 -23.19
N ILE A 74 1.86 -14.78 -22.90
CA ILE A 74 3.31 -14.97 -23.03
C ILE A 74 3.72 -14.78 -24.51
N ASP A 75 3.00 -15.39 -25.43
CA ASP A 75 3.30 -15.31 -26.86
C ASP A 75 3.22 -13.85 -27.39
N ILE A 76 2.20 -13.09 -26.94
CA ILE A 76 2.08 -11.67 -27.28
C ILE A 76 3.23 -10.86 -26.69
N LEU A 77 3.58 -11.07 -25.43
CA LEU A 77 4.67 -10.34 -24.78
C LEU A 77 6.02 -10.64 -25.47
N ASP A 78 6.25 -11.88 -25.86
CA ASP A 78 7.46 -12.29 -26.59
C ASP A 78 7.49 -11.72 -28.01
N GLU A 79 6.35 -11.66 -28.72
CA GLU A 79 6.25 -11.04 -30.06
C GLU A 79 6.72 -9.57 -30.05
N TYR A 80 6.45 -8.86 -28.97
CA TYR A 80 6.82 -7.45 -28.81
C TYR A 80 8.12 -7.23 -28.00
N ASP A 81 8.87 -8.30 -27.69
CA ASP A 81 10.04 -8.26 -26.80
C ASP A 81 9.76 -7.50 -25.50
N ALA A 82 8.55 -7.68 -24.95
CA ALA A 82 8.07 -7.00 -23.76
C ALA A 82 8.23 -7.88 -22.52
N ARG A 83 8.54 -7.25 -21.39
CA ARG A 83 8.51 -7.89 -20.09
C ARG A 83 7.45 -7.25 -19.23
N ALA A 84 6.85 -8.06 -18.36
CA ALA A 84 5.77 -7.64 -17.47
C ALA A 84 6.02 -8.11 -16.05
N THR A 85 5.29 -7.53 -15.10
CA THR A 85 5.20 -8.01 -13.71
C THR A 85 3.81 -8.60 -13.49
N PHE A 86 3.76 -9.85 -13.03
CA PHE A 86 2.52 -10.55 -12.68
C PHE A 86 2.37 -10.59 -11.16
N PHE A 87 1.37 -9.90 -10.63
CA PHE A 87 1.01 -9.99 -9.22
C PHE A 87 0.04 -11.15 -9.03
N ILE A 88 0.53 -12.25 -8.44
CA ILE A 88 -0.17 -13.54 -8.40
C ILE A 88 -0.63 -13.85 -6.98
N THR A 89 -1.87 -14.33 -6.83
CA THR A 89 -2.36 -14.80 -5.53
C THR A 89 -1.81 -16.18 -5.19
N GLY A 90 -1.70 -16.47 -3.90
CA GLY A 90 -1.28 -17.80 -3.45
C GLY A 90 -2.28 -18.89 -3.80
N ASP A 91 -3.59 -18.59 -3.80
CA ASP A 91 -4.63 -19.50 -4.28
C ASP A 91 -4.43 -19.87 -5.76
N TRP A 92 -4.05 -18.90 -6.59
CA TRP A 92 -3.76 -19.14 -8.00
C TRP A 92 -2.49 -19.98 -8.18
N CYS A 93 -1.46 -19.77 -7.34
CA CYS A 93 -0.26 -20.62 -7.31
C CYS A 93 -0.61 -22.07 -7.01
N ASP A 94 -1.54 -22.33 -6.09
CA ASP A 94 -1.99 -23.69 -5.75
C ASP A 94 -2.75 -24.35 -6.90
N ARG A 95 -3.57 -23.58 -7.62
CA ARG A 95 -4.40 -24.10 -8.71
C ARG A 95 -3.64 -24.27 -10.02
N TYR A 96 -2.70 -23.37 -10.31
CA TYR A 96 -2.03 -23.29 -11.60
C TYR A 96 -0.50 -23.11 -11.48
N PRO A 97 0.21 -23.99 -10.77
CA PRO A 97 1.65 -23.82 -10.51
C PRO A 97 2.50 -23.84 -11.79
N GLU A 98 2.06 -24.56 -12.83
CA GLU A 98 2.79 -24.59 -14.10
C GLU A 98 2.71 -23.26 -14.83
N ASP A 99 1.58 -22.54 -14.78
CA ASP A 99 1.43 -21.22 -15.40
C ASP A 99 2.31 -20.18 -14.71
N VAL A 100 2.43 -20.25 -13.36
CA VAL A 100 3.38 -19.39 -12.61
C VAL A 100 4.81 -19.65 -13.07
N ARG A 101 5.17 -20.93 -13.29
CA ARG A 101 6.48 -21.32 -13.79
C ARG A 101 6.72 -20.78 -15.19
N LEU A 102 5.74 -20.91 -16.09
CA LEU A 102 5.83 -20.39 -17.46
C LEU A 102 6.09 -18.89 -17.49
N PHE A 103 5.35 -18.08 -16.69
CA PHE A 103 5.62 -16.65 -16.59
C PHE A 103 7.05 -16.36 -16.11
N SER A 104 7.51 -17.07 -15.09
CA SER A 104 8.86 -16.89 -14.54
C SER A 104 9.96 -17.28 -15.52
N GLU A 105 9.80 -18.43 -16.21
CA GLU A 105 10.76 -18.95 -17.20
C GLU A 105 10.82 -18.09 -18.46
N ALA A 106 9.69 -17.46 -18.85
CA ALA A 106 9.63 -16.46 -19.91
C ALA A 106 10.33 -15.13 -19.52
N GLY A 107 10.84 -15.00 -18.29
CA GLY A 107 11.60 -13.85 -17.84
C GLY A 107 10.75 -12.69 -17.35
N HIS A 108 9.48 -12.95 -17.00
CA HIS A 108 8.62 -11.99 -16.34
C HIS A 108 8.86 -11.95 -14.84
N GLU A 109 8.58 -10.81 -14.20
CA GLU A 109 8.66 -10.66 -12.76
C GLU A 109 7.39 -11.18 -12.08
N ILE A 110 7.54 -11.94 -10.99
CA ILE A 110 6.43 -12.42 -10.20
C ILE A 110 6.36 -11.65 -8.88
N GLY A 111 5.27 -10.91 -8.69
CA GLY A 111 4.94 -10.19 -7.47
C GLY A 111 3.88 -10.91 -6.65
N ASN A 112 3.75 -10.52 -5.39
CA ASN A 112 2.78 -11.06 -4.44
C ASN A 112 1.47 -10.25 -4.51
N HIS A 113 0.33 -10.95 -4.63
CA HIS A 113 -1.02 -10.36 -4.63
C HIS A 113 -1.90 -10.90 -3.49
N SER A 114 -1.32 -11.14 -2.29
CA SER A 114 -1.94 -11.83 -1.16
C SER A 114 -2.12 -13.34 -1.40
N ASP A 115 -2.57 -14.08 -0.38
CA ASP A 115 -2.85 -15.51 -0.55
C ASP A 115 -4.26 -15.75 -1.10
N GLN A 116 -5.28 -15.15 -0.50
CA GLN A 116 -6.69 -15.42 -0.77
C GLN A 116 -7.47 -14.23 -1.33
N HIS A 117 -6.79 -13.19 -1.81
CA HIS A 117 -7.40 -11.97 -2.35
C HIS A 117 -8.41 -11.29 -1.40
N PRO A 118 -8.12 -11.14 -0.09
CA PRO A 118 -9.02 -10.52 0.87
C PRO A 118 -9.04 -8.99 0.75
N HIS A 119 -10.02 -8.35 1.40
CA HIS A 119 -9.94 -6.94 1.71
C HIS A 119 -8.87 -6.69 2.78
N VAL A 120 -7.79 -6.02 2.41
CA VAL A 120 -6.59 -5.87 3.26
C VAL A 120 -6.57 -4.59 4.08
N LYS A 121 -7.35 -3.58 3.70
CA LYS A 121 -7.44 -2.31 4.42
C LYS A 121 -8.10 -2.52 5.79
N GLY A 122 -7.36 -2.17 6.85
CA GLY A 122 -7.81 -2.37 8.23
C GLY A 122 -7.70 -3.81 8.72
N MET A 123 -7.06 -4.70 7.96
CA MET A 123 -6.75 -6.06 8.39
C MET A 123 -5.79 -6.02 9.60
N ASN A 124 -5.92 -7.00 10.49
CA ASN A 124 -4.96 -7.16 11.59
C ASN A 124 -3.55 -7.42 11.03
N VAL A 125 -2.53 -6.78 11.62
CA VAL A 125 -1.13 -6.87 11.15
C VAL A 125 -0.63 -8.33 11.09
N ASN A 126 -0.97 -9.16 12.09
CA ASN A 126 -0.54 -10.55 12.08
C ASN A 126 -1.22 -11.37 10.97
N ASP A 127 -2.50 -11.08 10.68
CA ASP A 127 -3.23 -11.73 9.60
C ASP A 127 -2.67 -11.32 8.24
N LEU A 128 -2.36 -10.02 8.05
CA LEU A 128 -1.71 -9.50 6.84
C LEU A 128 -0.33 -10.16 6.63
N ILE A 129 0.49 -10.26 7.68
CA ILE A 129 1.80 -10.93 7.60
C ILE A 129 1.63 -12.40 7.25
N THR A 130 0.67 -13.09 7.85
CA THR A 130 0.42 -14.52 7.61
C THR A 130 0.00 -14.77 6.17
N ASP A 131 -0.99 -14.01 5.69
CA ASP A 131 -1.49 -14.09 4.32
C ASP A 131 -0.37 -13.79 3.30
N THR A 132 0.33 -12.67 3.47
CA THR A 132 1.41 -12.27 2.55
C THR A 132 2.55 -13.31 2.53
N LYS A 133 2.92 -13.87 3.68
CA LYS A 133 3.95 -14.93 3.76
C LYS A 133 3.51 -16.21 3.08
N ALA A 134 2.25 -16.60 3.22
CA ALA A 134 1.72 -17.79 2.57
C ALA A 134 1.87 -17.71 1.06
N ALA A 135 1.45 -16.59 0.45
CA ALA A 135 1.63 -16.36 -0.98
C ALA A 135 3.12 -16.32 -1.37
N SER A 136 3.96 -15.63 -0.59
CA SER A 136 5.40 -15.53 -0.89
C SER A 136 6.07 -16.90 -0.90
N LEU A 137 5.74 -17.78 0.04
CA LEU A 137 6.29 -19.14 0.08
C LEU A 137 5.88 -19.95 -1.15
N LYS A 138 4.62 -19.90 -1.57
CA LYS A 138 4.12 -20.62 -2.76
C LYS A 138 4.82 -20.11 -4.04
N ILE A 139 4.95 -18.78 -4.19
CA ILE A 139 5.68 -18.20 -5.31
C ILE A 139 7.14 -18.68 -5.32
N LYS A 140 7.81 -18.63 -4.17
CA LYS A 140 9.20 -19.08 -4.04
C LYS A 140 9.37 -20.57 -4.36
N ASP A 141 8.48 -21.40 -3.88
CA ASP A 141 8.53 -22.85 -4.11
C ASP A 141 8.42 -23.20 -5.60
N ILE A 142 7.68 -22.39 -6.38
CA ILE A 142 7.51 -22.61 -7.81
C ILE A 142 8.64 -21.96 -8.61
N THR A 143 9.02 -20.72 -8.29
CA THR A 143 9.94 -19.90 -9.11
C THR A 143 11.39 -19.95 -8.65
N GLY A 144 11.63 -20.40 -7.41
CA GLY A 144 12.94 -20.34 -6.75
C GLY A 144 13.31 -18.97 -6.18
N ASN A 145 12.49 -17.93 -6.38
CA ASN A 145 12.78 -16.56 -6.00
C ASN A 145 11.75 -16.02 -5.00
N ASP A 146 12.21 -15.25 -4.00
CA ASP A 146 11.32 -14.51 -3.13
C ASP A 146 10.73 -13.29 -3.89
N PRO A 147 9.40 -13.06 -3.85
CA PRO A 147 8.83 -11.85 -4.45
C PRO A 147 9.29 -10.60 -3.69
N THR A 148 9.67 -9.57 -4.43
CA THR A 148 10.11 -8.27 -3.88
C THR A 148 9.05 -7.17 -3.99
N LEU A 149 7.99 -7.44 -4.76
CA LEU A 149 6.88 -6.54 -5.01
C LEU A 149 5.59 -7.12 -4.45
N TYR A 150 4.77 -6.25 -3.89
CA TYR A 150 3.43 -6.57 -3.38
C TYR A 150 2.41 -5.61 -3.98
N ARG A 151 1.29 -6.12 -4.44
CA ARG A 151 0.11 -5.32 -4.80
C ARG A 151 -1.07 -5.75 -3.96
N ALA A 152 -1.70 -4.77 -3.32
CA ALA A 152 -2.86 -5.02 -2.48
C ALA A 152 -4.09 -5.36 -3.34
N PRO A 153 -4.85 -6.42 -3.01
CA PRO A 153 -6.15 -6.68 -3.60
C PRO A 153 -7.05 -5.44 -3.59
N TYR A 154 -7.83 -5.26 -4.64
CA TYR A 154 -8.74 -4.10 -4.82
C TYR A 154 -8.04 -2.72 -4.80
N GLY A 155 -6.72 -2.66 -4.85
CA GLY A 155 -5.96 -1.42 -4.70
C GLY A 155 -6.08 -0.77 -3.32
N GLU A 156 -6.53 -1.51 -2.32
CA GLU A 156 -6.75 -1.02 -0.96
C GLU A 156 -5.45 -0.93 -0.17
N TYR A 157 -5.23 0.19 0.53
CA TYR A 157 -4.09 0.33 1.44
C TYR A 157 -4.35 1.35 2.53
N ASP A 158 -3.59 1.24 3.59
CA ASP A 158 -3.45 2.20 4.67
C ASP A 158 -2.00 2.21 5.18
N ASN A 159 -1.69 3.10 6.13
CA ASN A 159 -0.34 3.20 6.68
C ASN A 159 0.12 1.91 7.39
N SER A 160 -0.80 1.15 7.95
CA SER A 160 -0.49 -0.13 8.61
C SER A 160 -0.01 -1.16 7.60
N LEU A 161 -0.72 -1.30 6.49
CA LEU A 161 -0.32 -2.16 5.37
C LEU A 161 1.04 -1.72 4.81
N MET A 162 1.20 -0.43 4.49
CA MET A 162 2.45 0.10 3.94
C MET A 162 3.64 -0.25 4.82
N THR A 163 3.56 0.08 6.11
CA THR A 163 4.64 -0.20 7.07
C THR A 163 4.91 -1.70 7.23
N THR A 164 3.87 -2.51 7.23
CA THR A 164 3.99 -3.97 7.41
C THR A 164 4.68 -4.62 6.21
N ILE A 165 4.21 -4.33 5.00
CA ILE A 165 4.75 -4.92 3.76
C ILE A 165 6.18 -4.46 3.51
N GLU A 166 6.48 -3.17 3.71
CA GLU A 166 7.85 -2.65 3.61
C GLU A 166 8.76 -3.26 4.69
N GLY A 167 8.25 -3.45 5.90
CA GLY A 167 8.96 -4.17 6.97
C GLY A 167 9.27 -5.64 6.65
N MET A 168 8.52 -6.26 5.73
CA MET A 168 8.79 -7.60 5.19
C MET A 168 9.77 -7.59 4.00
N GLY A 169 10.28 -6.42 3.60
CA GLY A 169 11.26 -6.26 2.53
C GLY A 169 10.66 -6.13 1.13
N MET A 170 9.35 -5.98 1.00
CA MET A 170 8.67 -5.78 -0.28
C MET A 170 8.30 -4.32 -0.51
N LYS A 171 8.20 -3.90 -1.78
CA LYS A 171 7.65 -2.61 -2.18
C LYS A 171 6.18 -2.75 -2.53
N VAL A 172 5.36 -1.81 -2.06
CA VAL A 172 3.93 -1.77 -2.40
C VAL A 172 3.77 -1.02 -3.72
N ILE A 173 3.22 -1.70 -4.73
CA ILE A 173 3.05 -1.20 -6.09
C ILE A 173 1.55 -1.00 -6.36
N GLN A 174 1.24 0.12 -6.98
CA GLN A 174 -0.09 0.42 -7.53
C GLN A 174 0.01 0.61 -9.04
N TRP A 175 -1.00 1.18 -9.67
CA TRP A 175 -1.04 1.53 -11.08
C TRP A 175 -1.45 2.99 -11.25
N ASP A 176 -0.92 3.63 -12.25
CA ASP A 176 -1.24 5.01 -12.63
C ASP A 176 -2.34 5.04 -13.70
N VAL A 177 -2.31 4.06 -14.59
CA VAL A 177 -3.30 3.89 -15.67
C VAL A 177 -3.89 2.50 -15.58
N GLU A 178 -5.22 2.43 -15.58
CA GLU A 178 -5.99 1.18 -15.56
C GLU A 178 -6.61 0.91 -16.93
N THR A 179 -6.57 -0.36 -17.37
CA THR A 179 -7.11 -0.78 -18.67
C THR A 179 -8.62 -1.02 -18.64
N LEU A 180 -9.22 -1.24 -17.45
CA LEU A 180 -10.62 -1.64 -17.24
C LEU A 180 -10.99 -2.91 -18.04
N ASP A 181 -10.04 -3.81 -18.19
CA ASP A 181 -10.19 -5.08 -18.92
C ASP A 181 -11.19 -6.03 -18.25
N THR A 182 -11.45 -5.85 -16.95
CA THR A 182 -12.42 -6.61 -16.18
C THR A 182 -13.87 -6.42 -16.63
N ASP A 183 -14.19 -5.42 -17.46
CA ASP A 183 -15.53 -5.18 -17.99
C ASP A 183 -15.82 -5.94 -19.31
N GLY A 184 -14.87 -6.73 -19.80
CA GLY A 184 -15.00 -7.56 -21.01
C GLY A 184 -15.03 -6.78 -22.33
N LYS A 185 -14.81 -5.46 -22.32
CA LYS A 185 -14.91 -4.63 -23.54
C LYS A 185 -13.60 -4.37 -24.25
N GLY A 186 -12.49 -4.79 -23.70
CA GLY A 186 -11.15 -4.52 -24.25
C GLY A 186 -10.91 -3.02 -24.47
N MET A 187 -9.89 -2.46 -23.87
CA MET A 187 -9.60 -1.04 -24.00
C MET A 187 -8.30 -0.81 -24.76
N VAL A 188 -8.34 0.18 -25.67
CA VAL A 188 -7.15 0.73 -26.28
C VAL A 188 -6.76 1.99 -25.50
N LEU A 189 -5.72 1.90 -24.69
CA LEU A 189 -5.15 3.09 -24.04
C LEU A 189 -4.31 3.87 -25.05
N ARG A 190 -4.63 5.14 -25.25
CA ARG A 190 -3.78 6.07 -25.96
C ARG A 190 -2.99 6.88 -24.93
N PHE A 191 -1.72 6.58 -24.77
CA PHE A 191 -0.83 7.53 -24.11
C PHE A 191 -0.53 8.67 -25.09
N ALA A 192 -0.52 9.88 -24.56
CA ALA A 192 -0.22 11.08 -25.33
C ALA A 192 1.08 10.85 -26.12
N ASP A 193 0.94 10.92 -27.44
CA ASP A 193 2.03 10.91 -28.42
C ASP A 193 2.87 9.62 -28.58
N HIS A 194 2.30 8.53 -29.08
CA HIS A 194 2.97 7.43 -29.84
C HIS A 194 3.03 6.01 -29.25
N ALA A 195 2.54 5.70 -28.07
CA ALA A 195 2.37 4.31 -27.68
C ALA A 195 0.90 3.89 -27.74
N ARG A 196 0.57 2.83 -28.45
CA ARG A 196 -0.74 2.15 -28.38
C ARG A 196 -0.54 0.85 -27.63
N ILE A 197 -1.16 0.74 -26.47
CA ILE A 197 -1.24 -0.53 -25.77
C ILE A 197 -2.63 -1.11 -26.08
N TYR A 198 -2.64 -2.32 -26.61
CA TYR A 198 -3.86 -3.09 -26.76
C TYR A 198 -3.93 -4.05 -25.57
N ALA A 199 -4.82 -3.77 -24.62
CA ALA A 199 -5.20 -4.77 -23.63
C ALA A 199 -6.36 -5.57 -24.24
N ALA A 200 -6.15 -6.83 -24.50
CA ALA A 200 -7.24 -7.77 -24.74
C ALA A 200 -7.87 -8.10 -23.37
N PRO A 201 -9.19 -8.33 -23.29
CA PRO A 201 -9.77 -8.81 -22.04
C PRO A 201 -9.10 -10.13 -21.65
N ILE A 202 -8.51 -10.14 -20.47
CA ILE A 202 -7.85 -11.32 -19.92
C ILE A 202 -8.91 -12.32 -19.39
N TRP A 203 -10.18 -11.92 -19.43
CA TRP A 203 -11.31 -12.68 -18.92
C TRP A 203 -12.33 -12.91 -20.03
N GLY A 204 -12.42 -14.13 -20.51
CA GLY A 204 -13.46 -14.62 -21.39
C GLY A 204 -14.50 -15.42 -20.61
#